data_8d2cc081722246ee31112daca9b0f02e
#
_entry.id   8d2cc081722246ee31112daca9b0f02e
#
_cell.length_a   1.000
_cell.length_b   1.000
_cell.length_c   1.000
_cell.angle_alpha   90.00
_cell.angle_beta   90.00
_cell.angle_gamma   90.00
#
_symmetry.space_group_name_H-M   'P 1'
#
loop_
_entity.id
_entity.type
_entity.pdbx_description
1 polymer ?
#
loop_
_entity_poly.entity_id
_entity_poly.type
_entity_poly.pdbx_seq_one_letter_code
_entity_poly.pdbx_strand_id
1 'polypeptide(L)'
;MNIEDKIKSEILSTNKDIRLDSFINKALFEGGGYYYNKKPIGIKNDFITAPEISQMFGEIIGLYLFYVWKTKIKSRFNLIELGPGKGSLFKDIANSVSKYPFFLNQAKILLVEINEKLIEIQKSNIKELKYKNVSWSSSVDFNSNLPSIIYSNEFFDCFPVRQFILKEIWFERYVSYNKNDNNFYFKNIKINNKKLIDFLNLYKKNKLLEVSFQRNEYFEKICKLIKNKGGIFFTIDYGYLKNINNFSLQAIQNHK
;
A
#
# COMPACT_ATOMS: atom_id res chain seq x y z
N MET A 1 15.99 20.58 -5.47
CA MET A 1 14.80 21.13 -4.77
C MET A 1 14.17 19.97 -4.03
N ASN A 2 13.98 20.07 -2.73
CA ASN A 2 13.34 19.03 -1.94
C ASN A 2 11.83 18.95 -2.26
N ILE A 3 11.13 17.90 -1.81
CA ILE A 3 9.72 17.71 -2.13
C ILE A 3 8.82 18.80 -1.54
N GLU A 4 9.18 19.30 -0.36
CA GLU A 4 8.47 20.38 0.32
C GLU A 4 8.48 21.65 -0.53
N ASP A 5 9.68 22.06 -1.04
CA ASP A 5 9.82 23.24 -1.90
C ASP A 5 9.07 23.09 -3.22
N LYS A 6 9.03 21.87 -3.80
CA LYS A 6 8.24 21.59 -5.00
C LYS A 6 6.75 21.84 -4.76
N ILE A 7 6.21 21.32 -3.67
CA ILE A 7 4.79 21.48 -3.32
C ILE A 7 4.46 22.94 -3.03
N LYS A 8 5.32 23.65 -2.27
CA LYS A 8 5.19 25.09 -2.02
C LYS A 8 5.15 25.88 -3.32
N SER A 9 6.12 25.64 -4.20
CA SER A 9 6.22 26.30 -5.50
C SER A 9 4.99 26.06 -6.37
N GLU A 10 4.45 24.86 -6.39
CA GLU A 10 3.23 24.51 -7.13
C GLU A 10 2.01 25.29 -6.62
N ILE A 11 1.77 25.29 -5.31
CA ILE A 11 0.66 26.05 -4.72
C ILE A 11 0.78 27.53 -5.04
N LEU A 12 1.99 28.10 -4.89
CA LEU A 12 2.22 29.52 -5.10
C LEU A 12 2.13 29.94 -6.55
N SER A 13 2.67 29.14 -7.49
CA SER A 13 2.67 29.47 -8.92
C SER A 13 1.29 29.32 -9.54
N THR A 14 0.52 28.30 -9.13
CA THR A 14 -0.82 28.07 -9.65
C THR A 14 -1.91 28.86 -8.92
N ASN A 15 -1.60 29.39 -7.75
CA ASN A 15 -2.57 29.97 -6.80
C ASN A 15 -3.77 29.04 -6.53
N LYS A 16 -3.51 27.73 -6.48
CA LYS A 16 -4.52 26.69 -6.23
C LYS A 16 -4.10 25.80 -5.07
N ASP A 17 -5.09 25.49 -4.22
CA ASP A 17 -4.93 24.50 -3.18
C ASP A 17 -4.78 23.09 -3.80
N ILE A 18 -4.00 22.21 -3.19
CA ILE A 18 -3.79 20.84 -3.66
C ILE A 18 -4.74 19.90 -2.91
N ARG A 19 -5.41 18.99 -3.61
CA ARG A 19 -6.19 17.93 -2.97
C ARG A 19 -5.32 17.10 -2.04
N LEU A 20 -5.89 16.64 -0.92
CA LEU A 20 -5.15 15.90 0.09
C LEU A 20 -4.50 14.62 -0.47
N ASP A 21 -5.21 13.85 -1.30
CA ASP A 21 -4.64 12.63 -1.92
C ASP A 21 -3.46 12.96 -2.84
N SER A 22 -3.53 14.05 -3.59
CA SER A 22 -2.41 14.51 -4.44
C SER A 22 -1.24 14.97 -3.59
N PHE A 23 -1.49 15.67 -2.48
CA PHE A 23 -0.45 16.08 -1.54
C PHE A 23 0.26 14.85 -0.94
N ILE A 24 -0.50 13.86 -0.45
CA ILE A 24 0.04 12.60 0.11
C ILE A 24 0.86 11.87 -0.95
N ASN A 25 0.33 11.74 -2.18
CA ASN A 25 1.04 11.07 -3.27
C ASN A 25 2.38 11.73 -3.56
N LYS A 26 2.42 13.07 -3.65
CA LYS A 26 3.66 13.83 -3.85
C LYS A 26 4.64 13.61 -2.68
N ALA A 27 4.16 13.78 -1.45
CA ALA A 27 4.99 13.66 -0.26
C ALA A 27 5.60 12.26 -0.08
N LEU A 28 4.89 11.20 -0.50
CA LEU A 28 5.33 9.82 -0.32
C LEU A 28 6.06 9.26 -1.54
N PHE A 29 5.54 9.44 -2.75
CA PHE A 29 5.90 8.62 -3.91
C PHE A 29 6.57 9.39 -5.05
N GLU A 30 6.52 10.73 -5.11
CA GLU A 30 7.21 11.48 -6.15
C GLU A 30 8.71 11.64 -5.87
N GLY A 31 9.47 12.00 -6.90
CA GLY A 31 10.92 12.17 -6.81
C GLY A 31 11.32 13.19 -5.75
N GLY A 32 11.89 12.73 -4.67
CA GLY A 32 12.18 13.49 -3.44
C GLY A 32 11.25 13.17 -2.29
N GLY A 33 10.19 12.40 -2.52
CA GLY A 33 9.26 11.94 -1.49
C GLY A 33 9.83 10.88 -0.57
N TYR A 34 9.06 10.56 0.48
CA TYR A 34 9.51 9.71 1.58
C TYR A 34 9.95 8.31 1.13
N TYR A 35 9.10 7.60 0.38
CA TYR A 35 9.42 6.24 -0.10
C TYR A 35 10.46 6.23 -1.24
N TYR A 36 10.69 7.36 -1.90
CA TYR A 36 11.66 7.44 -2.98
C TYR A 36 13.12 7.61 -2.49
N ASN A 37 13.35 8.38 -1.44
CA ASN A 37 14.69 8.77 -1.00
C ASN A 37 15.14 8.13 0.30
N LYS A 38 14.24 7.70 1.16
CA LYS A 38 14.56 7.12 2.46
C LYS A 38 14.51 5.59 2.40
N LYS A 39 15.11 4.94 3.40
CA LYS A 39 14.89 3.54 3.74
C LYS A 39 13.82 3.53 4.84
N PRO A 40 12.52 3.54 4.50
CA PRO A 40 11.46 3.81 5.47
C PRO A 40 11.29 2.71 6.51
N ILE A 41 11.70 1.46 6.19
CA ILE A 41 11.43 0.26 6.97
C ILE A 41 12.68 -0.21 7.70
N GLY A 42 12.56 -0.53 9.00
CA GLY A 42 13.58 -1.18 9.83
C GLY A 42 13.76 -0.56 11.21
N ILE A 43 14.36 -1.30 12.14
CA ILE A 43 14.52 -0.97 13.56
C ILE A 43 15.10 0.43 13.83
N LYS A 44 15.92 0.95 12.92
CA LYS A 44 16.53 2.30 13.02
C LYS A 44 15.82 3.35 12.16
N ASN A 45 14.65 3.03 11.60
CA ASN A 45 13.89 3.87 10.69
C ASN A 45 12.53 4.22 11.31
N ASP A 46 11.70 4.99 10.59
CA ASP A 46 10.45 5.52 11.13
C ASP A 46 9.40 4.43 11.38
N PHE A 47 9.42 3.30 10.64
CA PHE A 47 8.46 2.21 10.77
C PHE A 47 9.13 0.86 11.06
N ILE A 48 8.53 0.10 11.98
CA ILE A 48 8.85 -1.31 12.22
C ILE A 48 7.58 -2.11 11.92
N THR A 49 7.67 -3.03 10.95
CA THR A 49 6.54 -3.88 10.54
C THR A 49 6.65 -5.26 11.17
N ALA A 50 5.55 -6.00 11.27
CA ALA A 50 5.51 -7.31 11.89
C ALA A 50 6.59 -8.31 11.36
N PRO A 51 6.88 -8.37 10.04
CA PRO A 51 7.97 -9.20 9.52
C PRO A 51 9.37 -8.82 9.99
N GLU A 52 9.59 -7.57 10.39
CA GLU A 52 10.88 -7.11 10.92
C GLU A 52 11.04 -7.39 12.43
N ILE A 53 9.93 -7.66 13.12
CA ILE A 53 9.91 -7.96 14.56
C ILE A 53 10.09 -9.45 14.82
N SER A 54 9.43 -10.31 14.05
CA SER A 54 9.38 -11.75 14.32
C SER A 54 9.34 -12.58 13.04
N GLN A 55 10.34 -13.42 12.89
CA GLN A 55 10.40 -14.45 11.84
C GLN A 55 9.19 -15.40 11.90
N MET A 56 8.69 -15.69 13.10
CA MET A 56 7.52 -16.56 13.29
C MET A 56 6.28 -16.04 12.56
N PHE A 57 6.14 -14.71 12.42
CA PHE A 57 5.04 -14.11 11.66
C PHE A 57 5.04 -14.59 10.19
N GLY A 58 6.18 -14.50 9.52
CA GLY A 58 6.32 -14.97 8.14
C GLY A 58 6.22 -16.49 8.01
N GLU A 59 6.72 -17.23 9.00
CA GLU A 59 6.65 -18.69 9.02
C GLU A 59 5.19 -19.20 9.09
N ILE A 60 4.37 -18.60 9.96
CA ILE A 60 2.94 -18.97 10.08
C ILE A 60 2.21 -18.64 8.77
N ILE A 61 2.47 -17.48 8.19
CA ILE A 61 1.88 -17.10 6.90
C ILE A 61 2.31 -18.10 5.81
N GLY A 62 3.59 -18.46 5.76
CA GLY A 62 4.11 -19.43 4.79
C GLY A 62 3.41 -20.79 4.86
N LEU A 63 3.24 -21.32 6.06
CA LEU A 63 2.50 -22.58 6.28
C LEU A 63 1.02 -22.45 5.89
N TYR A 64 0.39 -21.31 6.16
CA TYR A 64 -0.99 -21.06 5.73
C TYR A 64 -1.12 -21.01 4.21
N LEU A 65 -0.23 -20.29 3.51
CA LEU A 65 -0.24 -20.21 2.06
C LEU A 65 0.04 -21.57 1.41
N PHE A 66 0.94 -22.36 1.99
CA PHE A 66 1.16 -23.76 1.59
C PHE A 66 -0.10 -24.62 1.78
N TYR A 67 -0.79 -24.49 2.91
CA TYR A 67 -2.05 -25.20 3.16
C TYR A 67 -3.11 -24.84 2.12
N VAL A 68 -3.27 -23.57 1.80
CA VAL A 68 -4.20 -23.10 0.78
C VAL A 68 -3.83 -23.68 -0.60
N TRP A 69 -2.57 -23.61 -0.99
CA TRP A 69 -2.13 -24.21 -2.23
C TRP A 69 -2.42 -25.71 -2.27
N LYS A 70 -2.05 -26.45 -1.23
CA LYS A 70 -2.23 -27.90 -1.13
C LYS A 70 -3.69 -28.32 -1.18
N THR A 71 -4.59 -27.53 -0.65
CA THR A 71 -6.03 -27.89 -0.54
C THR A 71 -6.86 -27.35 -1.68
N LYS A 72 -6.56 -26.18 -2.20
CA LYS A 72 -7.43 -25.45 -3.15
C LYS A 72 -6.87 -25.37 -4.57
N ILE A 73 -5.55 -25.24 -4.75
CA ILE A 73 -4.95 -24.97 -6.06
C ILE A 73 -4.33 -26.25 -6.67
N LYS A 74 -3.42 -26.89 -5.95
CA LYS A 74 -2.77 -28.18 -6.30
C LYS A 74 -1.99 -28.23 -7.63
N SER A 75 -1.78 -27.09 -8.27
CA SER A 75 -1.14 -26.98 -9.60
C SER A 75 -0.16 -25.83 -9.62
N ARG A 76 0.43 -25.56 -10.79
CA ARG A 76 1.22 -24.33 -11.02
C ARG A 76 0.37 -23.09 -10.73
N PHE A 77 0.98 -22.09 -10.11
CA PHE A 77 0.30 -20.88 -9.68
C PHE A 77 1.24 -19.67 -9.65
N ASN A 78 0.66 -18.49 -9.49
CA ASN A 78 1.42 -17.30 -9.18
C ASN A 78 1.41 -17.06 -7.68
N LEU A 79 2.57 -16.81 -7.08
CA LEU A 79 2.73 -16.35 -5.71
C LEU A 79 3.16 -14.89 -5.76
N ILE A 80 2.31 -13.98 -5.30
CA ILE A 80 2.51 -12.55 -5.49
C ILE A 80 2.50 -11.85 -4.15
N GLU A 81 3.59 -11.16 -3.81
CA GLU A 81 3.66 -10.26 -2.68
C GLU A 81 3.52 -8.81 -3.13
N LEU A 82 2.62 -8.05 -2.49
CA LEU A 82 2.45 -6.63 -2.73
C LEU A 82 3.19 -5.84 -1.65
N GLY A 83 4.08 -4.94 -2.04
CA GLY A 83 4.87 -4.11 -1.13
C GLY A 83 5.78 -4.93 -0.21
N PRO A 84 6.72 -5.72 -0.74
CA PRO A 84 7.54 -6.64 0.06
C PRO A 84 8.54 -5.94 1.00
N GLY A 85 8.63 -4.62 0.97
CA GLY A 85 9.57 -3.86 1.79
C GLY A 85 11.02 -4.31 1.57
N LYS A 86 11.66 -4.87 2.59
CA LYS A 86 13.01 -5.46 2.44
C LYS A 86 13.01 -6.91 1.93
N GLY A 87 11.83 -7.51 1.71
CA GLY A 87 11.69 -8.91 1.33
C GLY A 87 11.78 -9.89 2.50
N SER A 88 11.68 -9.41 3.73
CA SER A 88 11.77 -10.22 4.96
C SER A 88 10.63 -11.23 5.03
N LEU A 89 9.40 -10.80 4.75
CA LEU A 89 8.23 -11.68 4.78
C LEU A 89 8.36 -12.83 3.77
N PHE A 90 8.72 -12.55 2.52
CA PHE A 90 8.94 -13.60 1.53
C PHE A 90 10.07 -14.55 1.93
N LYS A 91 11.18 -14.03 2.50
CA LYS A 91 12.29 -14.83 2.98
C LYS A 91 11.83 -15.83 4.06
N ASP A 92 11.06 -15.35 5.04
CA ASP A 92 10.57 -16.20 6.14
C ASP A 92 9.54 -17.22 5.66
N ILE A 93 8.64 -16.83 4.76
CA ILE A 93 7.73 -17.75 4.06
C ILE A 93 8.54 -18.85 3.37
N ALA A 94 9.54 -18.49 2.58
CA ALA A 94 10.34 -19.46 1.83
C ALA A 94 11.09 -20.44 2.74
N ASN A 95 11.63 -19.94 3.84
CA ASN A 95 12.31 -20.76 4.84
C ASN A 95 11.35 -21.75 5.52
N SER A 96 10.16 -21.30 5.90
CA SER A 96 9.17 -22.15 6.59
C SER A 96 8.69 -23.32 5.74
N VAL A 97 8.60 -23.12 4.42
CA VAL A 97 8.16 -24.17 3.49
C VAL A 97 9.30 -24.89 2.79
N SER A 98 10.54 -24.69 3.23
CA SER A 98 11.73 -25.32 2.61
C SER A 98 11.68 -26.85 2.58
N LYS A 99 11.02 -27.47 3.57
CA LYS A 99 10.75 -28.91 3.63
C LYS A 99 9.70 -29.39 2.60
N TYR A 100 9.02 -28.46 1.94
CA TYR A 100 7.99 -28.72 0.94
C TYR A 100 8.37 -28.08 -0.41
N PRO A 101 9.47 -28.50 -1.05
CA PRO A 101 10.04 -27.79 -2.22
C PRO A 101 9.06 -27.70 -3.39
N PHE A 102 8.09 -28.60 -3.49
CA PHE A 102 7.07 -28.57 -4.55
C PHE A 102 6.27 -27.27 -4.56
N PHE A 103 6.00 -26.68 -3.39
CA PHE A 103 5.20 -25.46 -3.30
C PHE A 103 5.84 -24.31 -4.08
N LEU A 104 7.05 -23.90 -3.72
CA LEU A 104 7.73 -22.78 -4.37
C LEU A 104 8.25 -23.14 -5.78
N ASN A 105 8.55 -24.41 -6.07
CA ASN A 105 8.94 -24.85 -7.40
C ASN A 105 7.77 -24.82 -8.40
N GLN A 106 6.53 -24.93 -7.93
CA GLN A 106 5.32 -24.78 -8.75
C GLN A 106 4.88 -23.30 -8.90
N ALA A 107 5.43 -22.40 -8.10
CA ALA A 107 5.07 -20.99 -8.11
C ALA A 107 5.84 -20.20 -9.18
N LYS A 108 5.18 -19.28 -9.86
CA LYS A 108 5.82 -18.08 -10.45
C LYS A 108 5.77 -17.00 -9.39
N ILE A 109 6.92 -16.63 -8.85
CA ILE A 109 7.02 -15.70 -7.75
C ILE A 109 7.17 -14.28 -8.31
N LEU A 110 6.31 -13.37 -7.86
CA LEU A 110 6.31 -11.97 -8.24
C LEU A 110 6.30 -11.09 -7.00
N LEU A 111 7.30 -10.25 -6.86
CA LEU A 111 7.38 -9.20 -5.85
C LEU A 111 7.00 -7.87 -6.50
N VAL A 112 5.88 -7.27 -6.06
CA VAL A 112 5.38 -6.00 -6.61
C VAL A 112 5.93 -4.85 -5.79
N GLU A 113 6.90 -4.14 -6.38
CA GLU A 113 7.62 -3.04 -5.73
C GLU A 113 7.90 -1.93 -6.75
N ILE A 114 7.70 -0.68 -6.34
CA ILE A 114 7.95 0.52 -7.16
C ILE A 114 9.31 1.17 -6.86
N ASN A 115 9.90 0.87 -5.71
CA ASN A 115 11.16 1.47 -5.28
C ASN A 115 12.35 0.60 -5.70
N GLU A 116 13.12 1.08 -6.67
CA GLU A 116 14.30 0.36 -7.18
C GLU A 116 15.34 0.05 -6.10
N LYS A 117 15.52 0.93 -5.10
CA LYS A 117 16.46 0.69 -4.00
C LYS A 117 15.99 -0.46 -3.10
N LEU A 118 14.67 -0.59 -2.88
CA LEU A 118 14.11 -1.72 -2.15
C LEU A 118 14.24 -3.01 -2.97
N ILE A 119 14.04 -2.96 -4.28
CA ILE A 119 14.27 -4.12 -5.17
C ILE A 119 15.70 -4.65 -5.03
N GLU A 120 16.72 -3.78 -5.00
CA GLU A 120 18.11 -4.22 -4.80
C GLU A 120 18.35 -4.86 -3.42
N ILE A 121 17.74 -4.31 -2.38
CA ILE A 121 17.78 -4.90 -1.04
C ILE A 121 17.09 -6.27 -1.03
N GLN A 122 15.91 -6.38 -1.64
CA GLN A 122 15.17 -7.63 -1.77
C GLN A 122 16.00 -8.70 -2.49
N LYS A 123 16.59 -8.36 -3.64
CA LYS A 123 17.48 -9.27 -4.39
C LYS A 123 18.63 -9.79 -3.52
N SER A 124 19.24 -8.91 -2.72
CA SER A 124 20.31 -9.28 -1.78
C SER A 124 19.81 -10.23 -0.69
N ASN A 125 18.68 -9.89 -0.05
CA ASN A 125 18.14 -10.63 1.09
C ASN A 125 17.64 -12.02 0.73
N ILE A 126 17.14 -12.22 -0.50
CA ILE A 126 16.62 -13.52 -0.96
C ILE A 126 17.63 -14.34 -1.78
N LYS A 127 18.81 -13.81 -2.05
CA LYS A 127 19.85 -14.48 -2.88
C LYS A 127 20.18 -15.90 -2.39
N GLU A 128 20.24 -16.09 -1.10
CA GLU A 128 20.56 -17.37 -0.46
C GLU A 128 19.48 -18.44 -0.67
N LEU A 129 18.24 -18.04 -0.95
CA LEU A 129 17.12 -18.95 -1.15
C LEU A 129 17.23 -19.77 -2.45
N LYS A 130 18.09 -19.36 -3.38
CA LYS A 130 18.39 -20.06 -4.65
C LYS A 130 17.18 -20.29 -5.58
N TYR A 131 16.05 -19.60 -5.36
CA TYR A 131 14.90 -19.69 -6.27
C TYR A 131 15.15 -18.87 -7.53
N LYS A 132 15.06 -19.52 -8.70
CA LYS A 132 15.29 -18.90 -10.01
C LYS A 132 14.04 -18.29 -10.63
N ASN A 133 12.89 -18.54 -10.04
CA ASN A 133 11.55 -18.16 -10.53
C ASN A 133 10.99 -16.91 -9.86
N VAL A 134 11.85 -16.08 -9.25
CA VAL A 134 11.48 -14.80 -8.64
C VAL A 134 11.66 -13.68 -9.65
N SER A 135 10.64 -12.84 -9.78
CA SER A 135 10.63 -11.66 -10.65
C SER A 135 10.08 -10.45 -9.90
N TRP A 136 10.32 -9.26 -10.44
CA TRP A 136 9.85 -7.99 -9.89
C TRP A 136 9.00 -7.25 -10.92
N SER A 137 8.01 -6.51 -10.45
CA SER A 137 7.17 -5.63 -11.25
C SER A 137 6.75 -4.42 -10.44
N SER A 138 6.48 -3.31 -11.10
CA SER A 138 5.87 -2.13 -10.48
C SER A 138 4.33 -2.22 -10.39
N SER A 139 3.72 -3.27 -10.93
CA SER A 139 2.27 -3.44 -11.01
C SER A 139 1.87 -4.90 -10.78
N VAL A 140 0.66 -5.09 -10.26
CA VAL A 140 0.02 -6.42 -10.19
C VAL A 140 -0.51 -6.88 -11.55
N ASP A 141 -0.49 -6.02 -12.56
CA ASP A 141 -0.92 -6.34 -13.92
C ASP A 141 0.15 -7.22 -14.60
N PHE A 142 -0.07 -8.51 -14.62
CA PHE A 142 0.79 -9.46 -15.33
C PHE A 142 -0.07 -10.46 -16.14
N ASN A 143 0.46 -10.81 -17.30
CA ASN A 143 -0.22 -11.74 -18.17
C ASN A 143 0.07 -13.19 -17.74
N SER A 144 -0.86 -13.79 -17.03
CA SER A 144 -0.81 -15.19 -16.60
C SER A 144 -2.19 -15.82 -16.58
N ASN A 145 -2.27 -17.06 -17.05
CA ASN A 145 -3.48 -17.87 -16.99
C ASN A 145 -3.53 -18.79 -15.76
N LEU A 146 -2.56 -18.67 -14.86
CA LEU A 146 -2.48 -19.47 -13.66
C LEU A 146 -3.32 -18.87 -12.53
N PRO A 147 -3.86 -19.71 -11.63
CA PRO A 147 -4.44 -19.21 -10.39
C PRO A 147 -3.39 -18.48 -9.54
N SER A 148 -3.82 -17.56 -8.69
CA SER A 148 -2.90 -16.71 -7.96
C SER A 148 -3.14 -16.76 -6.45
N ILE A 149 -2.07 -16.90 -5.68
CA ILE A 149 -2.04 -16.55 -4.26
C ILE A 149 -1.40 -15.17 -4.18
N ILE A 150 -2.20 -14.17 -3.83
CA ILE A 150 -1.74 -12.80 -3.66
C ILE A 150 -1.77 -12.51 -2.16
N TYR A 151 -0.70 -11.92 -1.63
CA TYR A 151 -0.66 -11.54 -0.23
C TYR A 151 0.04 -10.19 -0.02
N SER A 152 -0.29 -9.55 1.09
CA SER A 152 0.35 -8.30 1.51
C SER A 152 0.29 -8.12 3.03
N ASN A 153 1.25 -7.39 3.55
CA ASN A 153 1.27 -6.91 4.92
C ASN A 153 1.50 -5.40 4.92
N GLU A 154 0.60 -4.62 5.56
CA GLU A 154 0.70 -3.16 5.66
C GLU A 154 0.98 -2.51 4.29
N PHE A 155 0.13 -2.81 3.31
CA PHE A 155 0.25 -2.31 1.94
C PHE A 155 -0.83 -1.29 1.61
N PHE A 156 -2.06 -1.51 2.08
CA PHE A 156 -3.20 -0.67 1.73
C PHE A 156 -3.31 0.59 2.59
N ASP A 157 -2.66 0.63 3.74
CA ASP A 157 -2.60 1.79 4.64
C ASP A 157 -1.82 2.98 4.03
N CYS A 158 -0.85 2.70 3.17
CA CYS A 158 -0.03 3.74 2.53
C CYS A 158 -0.72 4.46 1.35
N PHE A 159 -1.89 3.99 0.88
CA PHE A 159 -2.57 4.62 -0.26
C PHE A 159 -3.11 6.01 0.09
N PRO A 160 -2.91 7.00 -0.79
CA PRO A 160 -3.41 8.36 -0.58
C PRO A 160 -4.92 8.41 -0.38
N VAL A 161 -5.37 9.21 0.57
CA VAL A 161 -6.78 9.35 0.94
C VAL A 161 -7.31 10.74 0.66
N ARG A 162 -8.58 10.82 0.32
CA ARG A 162 -9.37 12.06 0.32
C ARG A 162 -10.22 12.09 1.59
N GLN A 163 -10.32 13.26 2.22
CA GLN A 163 -11.07 13.46 3.45
C GLN A 163 -12.27 14.36 3.18
N PHE A 164 -13.44 13.89 3.60
CA PHE A 164 -14.71 14.57 3.39
C PHE A 164 -15.40 14.86 4.71
N ILE A 165 -16.00 16.03 4.82
CA ILE A 165 -16.68 16.52 6.03
C ILE A 165 -18.10 16.90 5.65
N LEU A 166 -19.08 16.28 6.32
CA LEU A 166 -20.48 16.67 6.22
C LEU A 166 -20.83 17.65 7.35
N LYS A 167 -21.16 18.85 6.94
CA LYS A 167 -21.88 19.84 7.77
C LYS A 167 -23.35 19.88 7.31
N GLU A 168 -23.84 21.01 6.85
CA GLU A 168 -25.10 21.13 6.10
C GLU A 168 -24.92 20.59 4.68
N ILE A 169 -23.73 20.76 4.11
CA ILE A 169 -23.30 20.28 2.81
C ILE A 169 -21.93 19.61 2.93
N TRP A 170 -21.52 18.87 1.89
CA TRP A 170 -20.22 18.22 1.83
C TRP A 170 -19.08 19.20 1.51
N PHE A 171 -18.00 19.08 2.27
CA PHE A 171 -16.72 19.72 2.04
C PHE A 171 -15.65 18.65 1.85
N GLU A 172 -14.64 18.98 1.06
CA GLU A 172 -13.43 18.18 0.90
C GLU A 172 -12.23 18.94 1.45
N ARG A 173 -11.33 18.22 2.13
CA ARG A 173 -10.10 18.78 2.68
C ARG A 173 -9.02 18.87 1.62
N TYR A 174 -8.44 20.06 1.51
CA TYR A 174 -7.30 20.39 0.67
C TYR A 174 -6.13 20.86 1.55
N VAL A 175 -4.93 20.88 0.95
CA VAL A 175 -3.73 21.46 1.54
C VAL A 175 -3.43 22.77 0.84
N SER A 176 -3.25 23.81 1.64
CA SER A 176 -2.83 25.14 1.22
C SER A 176 -1.52 25.53 1.90
N TYR A 177 -0.89 26.61 1.45
CA TYR A 177 0.36 27.10 2.01
C TYR A 177 0.27 28.59 2.32
N ASN A 178 0.63 28.96 3.57
CA ASN A 178 0.72 30.35 4.00
C ASN A 178 2.17 30.84 3.92
N LYS A 179 2.42 31.85 3.10
CA LYS A 179 3.75 32.45 2.93
C LYS A 179 4.28 33.13 4.19
N ASN A 180 3.37 33.78 4.95
CA ASN A 180 3.77 34.58 6.10
C ASN A 180 4.28 33.70 7.24
N ASP A 181 3.59 32.58 7.47
CA ASP A 181 3.90 31.65 8.55
C ASP A 181 4.81 30.52 8.07
N ASN A 182 5.12 30.44 6.77
CA ASN A 182 5.89 29.37 6.13
C ASN A 182 5.36 27.97 6.43
N ASN A 183 4.02 27.80 6.51
CA ASN A 183 3.37 26.57 6.93
C ASN A 183 2.30 26.10 5.96
N PHE A 184 2.19 24.78 5.81
CA PHE A 184 1.02 24.15 5.21
C PHE A 184 -0.13 24.11 6.20
N TYR A 185 -1.36 24.24 5.68
CA TYR A 185 -2.57 24.13 6.50
C TYR A 185 -3.69 23.46 5.72
N PHE A 186 -4.63 22.87 6.44
CA PHE A 186 -5.81 22.27 5.85
C PHE A 186 -6.90 23.30 5.59
N LYS A 187 -7.50 23.22 4.40
CA LYS A 187 -8.63 24.05 3.98
C LYS A 187 -9.78 23.17 3.51
N ASN A 188 -10.97 23.45 3.98
CA ASN A 188 -12.18 22.74 3.56
C ASN A 188 -12.86 23.49 2.42
N ILE A 189 -12.99 22.84 1.26
CA ILE A 189 -13.58 23.42 0.05
C ILE A 189 -14.91 22.73 -0.21
N LYS A 190 -15.95 23.54 -0.49
CA LYS A 190 -17.29 23.05 -0.85
C LYS A 190 -17.22 22.17 -2.10
N ILE A 191 -17.89 21.03 -2.05
CA ILE A 191 -17.98 20.10 -3.19
C ILE A 191 -19.15 20.54 -4.07
N ASN A 192 -18.85 20.72 -5.37
CA ASN A 192 -19.87 21.04 -6.39
C ASN A 192 -20.11 19.89 -7.37
N ASN A 193 -19.29 18.82 -7.31
CA ASN A 193 -19.41 17.67 -8.20
C ASN A 193 -20.58 16.78 -7.77
N LYS A 194 -21.66 16.76 -8.56
CA LYS A 194 -22.90 16.01 -8.26
C LYS A 194 -22.64 14.51 -8.08
N LYS A 195 -21.85 13.87 -8.96
CA LYS A 195 -21.56 12.43 -8.85
C LYS A 195 -20.83 12.09 -7.54
N LEU A 196 -19.89 12.94 -7.14
CA LEU A 196 -19.18 12.77 -5.87
C LEU A 196 -20.13 12.96 -4.68
N ILE A 197 -20.99 13.97 -4.73
CA ILE A 197 -22.02 14.22 -3.70
C ILE A 197 -22.95 13.01 -3.57
N ASP A 198 -23.43 12.47 -4.70
CA ASP A 198 -24.32 11.30 -4.71
C ASP A 198 -23.63 10.08 -4.08
N PHE A 199 -22.36 9.85 -4.41
CA PHE A 199 -21.55 8.81 -3.77
C PHE A 199 -21.40 9.03 -2.26
N LEU A 200 -21.04 10.22 -1.83
CA LEU A 200 -20.85 10.54 -0.40
C LEU A 200 -22.16 10.41 0.39
N ASN A 201 -23.30 10.71 -0.23
CA ASN A 201 -24.63 10.60 0.40
C ASN A 201 -25.01 9.16 0.76
N LEU A 202 -24.40 8.15 0.14
CA LEU A 202 -24.55 6.75 0.55
C LEU A 202 -24.03 6.51 1.98
N TYR A 203 -23.11 7.36 2.44
CA TYR A 203 -22.43 7.27 3.73
C TYR A 203 -22.75 8.43 4.67
N LYS A 204 -23.83 9.18 4.43
CA LYS A 204 -24.18 10.41 5.17
C LYS A 204 -24.37 10.25 6.69
N LYS A 205 -24.51 9.01 7.19
CA LYS A 205 -24.52 8.72 8.64
C LYS A 205 -23.17 9.04 9.28
N ASN A 206 -22.09 9.01 8.50
CA ASN A 206 -20.75 9.34 8.94
C ASN A 206 -20.46 10.79 8.55
N LYS A 207 -20.28 11.65 9.55
CA LYS A 207 -19.97 13.07 9.31
C LYS A 207 -18.57 13.29 8.75
N LEU A 208 -17.67 12.34 8.97
CA LEU A 208 -16.30 12.33 8.46
C LEU A 208 -16.09 11.05 7.65
N LEU A 209 -15.56 11.19 6.43
CA LEU A 209 -15.23 10.07 5.56
C LEU A 209 -13.80 10.21 5.05
N GLU A 210 -13.07 9.10 5.06
CA GLU A 210 -11.79 8.95 4.37
C GLU A 210 -11.95 7.90 3.28
N VAL A 211 -11.63 8.29 2.06
CA VAL A 211 -11.77 7.41 0.88
C VAL A 211 -10.49 7.45 0.06
N SER A 212 -9.92 6.28 -0.19
CA SER A 212 -8.86 6.13 -1.18
C SER A 212 -9.44 5.50 -2.44
N PHE A 213 -9.65 6.31 -3.47
CA PHE A 213 -10.13 5.81 -4.77
C PHE A 213 -9.08 4.94 -5.45
N GLN A 214 -7.79 5.30 -5.34
CA GLN A 214 -6.68 4.50 -5.88
C GLN A 214 -6.61 3.12 -5.24
N ARG A 215 -6.75 3.02 -3.91
CA ARG A 215 -6.81 1.74 -3.20
C ARG A 215 -7.96 0.88 -3.69
N ASN A 216 -9.14 1.47 -3.87
CA ASN A 216 -10.32 0.75 -4.34
C ASN A 216 -10.10 0.20 -5.76
N GLU A 217 -9.57 1.02 -6.68
CA GLU A 217 -9.23 0.57 -8.04
C GLU A 217 -8.19 -0.56 -8.04
N TYR A 218 -7.17 -0.46 -7.18
CA TYR A 218 -6.15 -1.49 -7.04
C TYR A 218 -6.74 -2.79 -6.51
N PHE A 219 -7.59 -2.71 -5.48
CA PHE A 219 -8.30 -3.86 -4.93
C PHE A 219 -9.23 -4.51 -5.95
N GLU A 220 -9.97 -3.72 -6.74
CA GLU A 220 -10.81 -4.24 -7.81
C GLU A 220 -10.01 -5.00 -8.88
N LYS A 221 -8.81 -4.53 -9.24
CA LYS A 221 -7.92 -5.25 -10.16
C LYS A 221 -7.55 -6.62 -9.62
N ILE A 222 -7.18 -6.71 -8.34
CA ILE A 222 -6.88 -7.97 -7.66
C ILE A 222 -8.10 -8.89 -7.68
N CYS A 223 -9.27 -8.39 -7.32
CA CYS A 223 -10.52 -9.16 -7.31
C CYS A 223 -10.86 -9.70 -8.71
N LYS A 224 -10.72 -8.87 -9.74
CA LYS A 224 -10.95 -9.28 -11.15
C LYS A 224 -9.96 -10.38 -11.57
N LEU A 225 -8.70 -10.28 -11.19
CA LEU A 225 -7.67 -11.27 -11.49
C LEU A 225 -8.04 -12.61 -10.85
N ILE A 226 -8.37 -12.62 -9.56
CA ILE A 226 -8.76 -13.85 -8.85
C ILE A 226 -10.07 -14.43 -9.38
N LYS A 227 -11.08 -13.59 -9.65
CA LYS A 227 -12.34 -14.02 -10.22
C LYS A 227 -12.16 -14.75 -11.55
N ASN A 228 -11.26 -14.25 -12.41
CA ASN A 228 -11.08 -14.75 -13.76
C ASN A 228 -10.16 -15.97 -13.85
N LYS A 229 -9.18 -16.09 -12.95
CA LYS A 229 -8.12 -17.11 -13.02
C LYS A 229 -8.12 -18.08 -11.85
N GLY A 230 -8.91 -17.78 -10.81
CA GLY A 230 -8.90 -18.52 -9.54
C GLY A 230 -7.78 -18.09 -8.61
N GLY A 231 -7.89 -18.51 -7.36
CA GLY A 231 -6.90 -18.21 -6.33
C GLY A 231 -7.48 -17.53 -5.10
N ILE A 232 -6.61 -16.91 -4.33
CA ILE A 232 -6.98 -16.15 -3.13
C ILE A 232 -6.20 -14.83 -3.06
N PHE A 233 -6.77 -13.88 -2.35
CA PHE A 233 -6.07 -12.71 -1.84
C PHE A 233 -6.11 -12.72 -0.32
N PHE A 234 -4.94 -12.63 0.30
CA PHE A 234 -4.74 -12.59 1.74
C PHE A 234 -3.99 -11.30 2.10
N THR A 235 -4.60 -10.45 2.90
CA THR A 235 -3.99 -9.19 3.35
C THR A 235 -4.07 -9.04 4.84
N ILE A 236 -3.01 -8.54 5.45
CA ILE A 236 -2.94 -8.14 6.84
C ILE A 236 -2.68 -6.65 6.86
N ASP A 237 -3.57 -5.92 7.50
CA ASP A 237 -3.45 -4.48 7.66
C ASP A 237 -4.21 -4.03 8.90
N TYR A 238 -3.88 -2.87 9.43
CA TYR A 238 -4.56 -2.36 10.59
C TYR A 238 -5.73 -1.43 10.21
N GLY A 239 -6.67 -1.29 11.12
CA GLY A 239 -7.85 -0.48 10.93
C GLY A 239 -8.69 -0.37 12.18
N TYR A 240 -9.82 0.30 12.06
CA TYR A 240 -10.74 0.54 13.16
C TYR A 240 -11.98 -0.35 13.02
N LEU A 241 -12.36 -1.04 14.10
CA LEU A 241 -13.61 -1.82 14.16
C LEU A 241 -14.85 -0.94 14.33
N LYS A 242 -14.68 0.28 14.82
CA LYS A 242 -15.77 1.25 15.04
C LYS A 242 -15.44 2.55 14.30
N ASN A 243 -16.48 3.26 13.87
CA ASN A 243 -16.30 4.59 13.32
C ASN A 243 -15.61 5.50 14.34
N ILE A 244 -14.49 6.07 13.94
CA ILE A 244 -13.80 7.09 14.71
C ILE A 244 -14.36 8.46 14.33
N ASN A 245 -14.52 9.33 15.32
CA ASN A 245 -15.00 10.70 15.10
C ASN A 245 -13.87 11.65 14.63
N ASN A 246 -12.75 11.11 14.20
CA ASN A 246 -11.58 11.83 13.72
C ASN A 246 -11.09 11.22 12.42
N PHE A 247 -10.25 11.95 11.68
CA PHE A 247 -9.50 11.41 10.57
C PHE A 247 -8.35 10.54 11.05
N SER A 248 -8.04 9.49 10.30
CA SER A 248 -7.00 8.51 10.64
C SER A 248 -5.61 8.90 10.15
N LEU A 249 -5.51 9.88 9.24
CA LEU A 249 -4.23 10.31 8.69
C LEU A 249 -3.30 10.82 9.79
N GLN A 250 -2.14 10.20 9.89
CA GLN A 250 -1.08 10.52 10.85
C GLN A 250 0.26 10.71 10.12
N ALA A 251 1.12 11.53 10.67
CA ALA A 251 2.52 11.63 10.30
C ALA A 251 3.37 11.12 11.47
N ILE A 252 4.21 10.14 11.21
CA ILE A 252 5.06 9.51 12.23
C ILE A 252 6.51 9.78 11.88
N GLN A 253 7.27 10.25 12.86
CA GLN A 253 8.71 10.42 12.78
C GLN A 253 9.37 9.87 14.05
N ASN A 254 10.43 9.04 13.91
CA ASN A 254 11.13 8.43 15.04
C ASN A 254 10.18 7.69 16.02
N HIS A 255 9.23 6.93 15.47
CA HIS A 255 8.21 6.18 16.24
C HIS A 255 7.27 7.04 17.10
N LYS A 256 7.13 8.35 16.81
CA LYS A 256 6.27 9.31 17.52
C LYS A 256 5.35 10.05 16.56
#